data_da27d4a43e19950040e6e9d5dda934a0
#
_entry.id   da27d4a43e19950040e6e9d5dda934a0
#
_cell.length_a   1.000
_cell.length_b   1.000
_cell.length_c   1.000
_cell.angle_alpha   90.00
_cell.angle_beta   90.00
_cell.angle_gamma   90.00
#
_symmetry.space_group_name_H-M   'P 1'
#
loop_
_entity.id
_entity.type
_entity.pdbx_description
1 polymer ?
#
loop_
_entity_poly.entity_id
_entity_poly.type
_entity_poly.pdbx_seq_one_letter_code
_entity_poly.pdbx_strand_id
1 'polypeptide(L)'
;FQGLAFPGGFSYGDDTGSGNAMANKIKNNLFDHLLEFLTKDKLVIGICNGCQILVNLGIVPAVGETTREVALVENNTAVYQCRWINLKITNHHSHWLKNIQYMYLPVAHQEGKFMMNNNMQTELIKNNLIACQYVNQNRELAKQKFPYNPNGSILDIAALTNGRGNVLAMMPHPERALYKTQEPDWINDKGKRSGYIKSFEFADGYKIFKNASDYFK
;
A
#
# COMPACT_ATOMS: atom_id res chain seq x y z
N PHE A 1 -16.05 -9.82 12.55
CA PHE A 1 -15.62 -9.27 11.26
C PHE A 1 -14.49 -10.14 10.69
N GLN A 2 -14.41 -10.24 9.36
CA GLN A 2 -13.38 -11.00 8.63
C GLN A 2 -12.19 -10.13 8.24
N GLY A 3 -12.41 -8.84 8.01
CA GLY A 3 -11.40 -7.88 7.59
C GLY A 3 -11.37 -6.64 8.45
N LEU A 4 -10.18 -6.04 8.59
CA LEU A 4 -9.93 -4.77 9.24
C LEU A 4 -9.22 -3.84 8.26
N ALA A 5 -9.72 -2.62 8.09
CA ALA A 5 -9.11 -1.61 7.24
C ALA A 5 -8.71 -0.38 8.06
N PHE A 6 -7.47 0.06 7.88
CA PHE A 6 -6.96 1.35 8.31
C PHE A 6 -6.94 2.27 7.09
N PRO A 7 -7.89 3.22 6.98
CA PRO A 7 -7.99 4.08 5.81
C PRO A 7 -6.89 5.12 5.74
N GLY A 8 -6.77 5.78 4.59
CA GLY A 8 -5.98 6.99 4.43
C GLY A 8 -6.56 8.18 5.20
N GLY A 9 -5.77 9.23 5.32
CA GLY A 9 -6.11 10.46 6.03
C GLY A 9 -4.90 11.08 6.70
N PHE A 10 -5.14 11.88 7.74
CA PHE A 10 -4.14 12.56 8.55
C PHE A 10 -4.54 12.43 10.01
N SER A 11 -4.35 11.23 10.58
CA SER A 11 -4.74 10.97 11.97
C SER A 11 -3.97 11.86 12.93
N TYR A 12 -4.70 12.59 13.79
CA TYR A 12 -4.15 13.58 14.72
C TYR A 12 -3.33 14.69 14.04
N GLY A 13 -3.71 15.10 12.80
CA GLY A 13 -3.04 16.15 12.07
C GLY A 13 -1.61 15.86 11.64
N ASP A 14 -1.13 14.60 11.84
CA ASP A 14 0.26 14.19 11.65
C ASP A 14 1.28 14.98 12.50
N ASP A 15 0.85 15.66 13.55
CA ASP A 15 1.65 16.58 14.38
C ASP A 15 2.90 15.93 15.03
N THR A 16 2.87 14.61 15.19
CA THR A 16 3.98 13.83 15.79
C THR A 16 4.63 12.87 14.78
N GLY A 17 4.45 13.14 13.49
CA GLY A 17 4.79 12.23 12.38
C GLY A 17 3.60 11.37 11.98
N SER A 18 3.49 11.15 10.68
CA SER A 18 2.31 10.54 10.06
C SER A 18 1.98 9.16 10.62
N GLY A 19 0.74 8.99 11.09
CA GLY A 19 0.23 7.75 11.68
C GLY A 19 0.76 7.42 13.08
N ASN A 20 1.71 8.20 13.64
CA ASN A 20 2.41 7.87 14.88
C ASN A 20 1.50 7.94 16.11
N ALA A 21 0.73 9.02 16.26
CA ALA A 21 -0.17 9.21 17.41
C ALA A 21 -1.26 8.11 17.46
N MET A 22 -1.83 7.75 16.30
CA MET A 22 -2.82 6.67 16.21
C MET A 22 -2.18 5.32 16.53
N ALA A 23 -0.99 5.03 15.99
CA ALA A 23 -0.25 3.80 16.30
C ALA A 23 0.01 3.67 17.80
N ASN A 24 0.45 4.74 18.47
CA ASN A 24 0.66 4.75 19.92
C ASN A 24 -0.64 4.49 20.70
N LYS A 25 -1.76 5.08 20.29
CA LYS A 25 -3.06 4.81 20.93
C LYS A 25 -3.49 3.35 20.77
N ILE A 26 -3.32 2.79 19.58
CA ILE A 26 -3.62 1.37 19.33
C ILE A 26 -2.69 0.49 20.17
N LYS A 27 -1.39 0.80 20.17
CA LYS A 27 -0.38 0.05 20.95
C LYS A 27 -0.72 -0.01 22.43
N ASN A 28 -1.17 1.10 23.00
CA ASN A 28 -1.45 1.20 24.44
C ASN A 28 -2.82 0.62 24.84
N ASN A 29 -3.78 0.49 23.92
CA ASN A 29 -5.15 0.15 24.30
C ASN A 29 -5.73 -1.07 23.57
N LEU A 30 -5.24 -1.41 22.39
CA LEU A 30 -5.86 -2.40 21.52
C LEU A 30 -4.85 -3.38 20.90
N PHE A 31 -3.56 -3.31 21.26
CA PHE A 31 -2.53 -4.05 20.56
C PHE A 31 -2.71 -5.56 20.69
N ASP A 32 -3.01 -6.06 21.88
CA ASP A 32 -3.24 -7.49 22.11
C ASP A 32 -4.43 -8.01 21.32
N HIS A 33 -5.52 -7.24 21.25
CA HIS A 33 -6.68 -7.58 20.40
C HIS A 33 -6.35 -7.58 18.92
N LEU A 34 -5.50 -6.65 18.47
CA LEU A 34 -5.05 -6.62 17.09
C LEU A 34 -4.14 -7.80 16.79
N LEU A 35 -3.21 -8.16 17.69
CA LEU A 35 -2.39 -9.36 17.52
C LEU A 35 -3.25 -10.62 17.50
N GLU A 36 -4.21 -10.75 18.41
CA GLU A 36 -5.16 -11.86 18.39
C GLU A 36 -5.93 -11.92 17.06
N PHE A 37 -6.38 -10.78 16.52
CA PHE A 37 -7.05 -10.71 15.23
C PHE A 37 -6.15 -11.21 14.09
N LEU A 38 -4.85 -10.85 14.13
CA LEU A 38 -3.86 -11.25 13.12
C LEU A 38 -3.49 -12.73 13.17
N THR A 39 -3.62 -13.38 14.34
CA THR A 39 -3.36 -14.83 14.47
C THR A 39 -4.49 -15.68 13.89
N LYS A 40 -5.69 -15.12 13.78
CA LYS A 40 -6.86 -15.77 13.18
C LYS A 40 -6.79 -15.67 11.66
N ASP A 41 -7.66 -16.40 10.99
CA ASP A 41 -7.84 -16.34 9.54
C ASP A 41 -8.61 -15.06 9.16
N LYS A 42 -7.92 -13.91 9.25
CA LYS A 42 -8.43 -12.56 9.05
C LYS A 42 -7.51 -11.75 8.16
N LEU A 43 -8.06 -10.79 7.44
CA LEU A 43 -7.31 -9.90 6.55
C LEU A 43 -7.22 -8.49 7.14
N VAL A 44 -6.06 -7.86 6.98
CA VAL A 44 -5.84 -6.46 7.39
C VAL A 44 -5.25 -5.68 6.22
N ILE A 45 -5.78 -4.49 5.97
CA ILE A 45 -5.21 -3.54 5.00
C ILE A 45 -5.00 -2.18 5.64
N GLY A 46 -3.83 -1.57 5.37
CA GLY A 46 -3.52 -0.18 5.70
C GLY A 46 -3.21 0.60 4.43
N ILE A 47 -3.96 1.69 4.20
CA ILE A 47 -3.83 2.53 3.01
C ILE A 47 -3.32 3.90 3.43
N CYS A 48 -2.24 4.40 2.81
CA CYS A 48 -1.65 5.72 3.07
C CYS A 48 -1.39 5.94 4.57
N ASN A 49 -2.17 6.75 5.28
CA ASN A 49 -2.05 6.91 6.74
C ASN A 49 -2.22 5.58 7.48
N GLY A 50 -3.08 4.68 7.00
CA GLY A 50 -3.20 3.33 7.53
C GLY A 50 -1.94 2.47 7.34
N CYS A 51 -1.22 2.64 6.23
CA CYS A 51 0.09 2.02 6.01
C CYS A 51 1.11 2.53 7.05
N GLN A 52 1.16 3.84 7.28
CA GLN A 52 2.01 4.46 8.30
C GLN A 52 1.71 3.93 9.70
N ILE A 53 0.44 3.75 10.06
CA ILE A 53 0.02 3.16 11.33
C ILE A 53 0.53 1.73 11.47
N LEU A 54 0.32 0.87 10.47
CA LEU A 54 0.74 -0.54 10.52
C LEU A 54 2.26 -0.69 10.62
N VAL A 55 3.01 0.15 9.90
CA VAL A 55 4.48 0.21 9.98
C VAL A 55 4.94 0.69 11.36
N ASN A 56 4.31 1.75 11.90
CA ASN A 56 4.64 2.28 13.22
C ASN A 56 4.31 1.29 14.37
N LEU A 57 3.32 0.42 14.17
CA LEU A 57 3.00 -0.67 15.10
C LEU A 57 3.98 -1.86 15.01
N GLY A 58 4.84 -1.92 13.98
CA GLY A 58 5.72 -3.05 13.72
C GLY A 58 5.00 -4.30 13.21
N ILE A 59 3.74 -4.18 12.78
CA ILE A 59 2.94 -5.30 12.23
C ILE A 59 3.40 -5.65 10.81
N VAL A 60 3.99 -4.69 10.13
CA VAL A 60 4.57 -4.85 8.79
C VAL A 60 5.96 -4.22 8.82
N PRO A 61 6.98 -4.92 8.35
CA PRO A 61 7.01 -6.27 7.73
C PRO A 61 6.95 -7.44 8.72
N ALA A 62 7.02 -7.21 10.04
CA ALA A 62 6.98 -8.22 11.10
C ALA A 62 8.02 -9.34 10.89
N VAL A 63 9.26 -8.95 10.72
CA VAL A 63 10.41 -9.88 10.68
C VAL A 63 10.85 -10.18 12.12
N GLY A 64 10.57 -11.38 12.60
CA GLY A 64 10.81 -11.75 14.01
C GLY A 64 9.77 -11.15 14.97
N GLU A 65 10.23 -10.43 15.99
CA GLU A 65 9.34 -9.72 16.92
C GLU A 65 8.75 -8.47 16.24
N THR A 66 7.62 -7.97 16.78
CA THR A 66 6.96 -6.73 16.33
C THR A 66 7.79 -5.50 16.67
N THR A 67 8.90 -5.31 15.97
CA THR A 67 9.81 -4.18 16.12
C THR A 67 9.66 -3.20 14.96
N ARG A 68 9.75 -1.91 15.24
CA ARG A 68 9.72 -0.87 14.22
C ARG A 68 11.09 -0.76 13.54
N GLU A 69 11.33 -1.54 12.49
CA GLU A 69 12.60 -1.53 11.74
C GLU A 69 12.50 -0.83 10.37
N VAL A 70 11.27 -0.49 9.97
CA VAL A 70 10.96 0.31 8.79
C VAL A 70 10.33 1.62 9.23
N ALA A 71 10.67 2.70 8.58
CA ALA A 71 10.06 4.01 8.77
C ALA A 71 9.44 4.51 7.47
N LEU A 72 8.35 5.25 7.59
CA LEU A 72 7.81 6.11 6.54
C LEU A 72 8.19 7.54 6.89
N VAL A 73 8.89 8.21 5.95
CA VAL A 73 9.43 9.54 6.14
C VAL A 73 9.03 10.45 4.98
N GLU A 74 9.41 11.73 5.08
CA GLU A 74 9.11 12.73 4.09
C GLU A 74 9.64 12.37 2.69
N ASN A 75 8.85 12.68 1.66
CA ASN A 75 9.24 12.50 0.26
C ASN A 75 10.55 13.23 -0.05
N ASN A 76 11.38 12.70 -0.94
CA ASN A 76 12.64 13.35 -1.35
C ASN A 76 12.44 14.78 -1.88
N THR A 77 11.25 15.10 -2.39
CA THR A 77 10.91 16.43 -2.92
C THR A 77 10.47 17.40 -1.83
N ALA A 78 10.28 16.94 -0.59
CA ALA A 78 9.68 17.70 0.52
C ALA A 78 8.30 18.32 0.19
N VAL A 79 7.63 17.77 -0.85
CA VAL A 79 6.34 18.28 -1.35
C VAL A 79 5.33 17.15 -1.39
N TYR A 80 4.08 17.48 -1.06
CA TYR A 80 2.94 16.58 -1.22
C TYR A 80 2.82 16.10 -2.67
N GLN A 81 2.81 14.79 -2.86
CA GLN A 81 2.67 14.15 -4.16
C GLN A 81 1.25 13.62 -4.33
N CYS A 82 0.54 14.15 -5.33
CA CYS A 82 -0.77 13.67 -5.75
C CYS A 82 -0.69 13.32 -7.24
N ARG A 83 -0.54 12.03 -7.56
CA ARG A 83 -0.37 11.54 -8.94
C ARG A 83 -0.74 10.08 -9.10
N TRP A 84 -0.95 9.68 -10.34
CA TRP A 84 -1.11 8.29 -10.70
C TRP A 84 0.26 7.66 -10.99
N ILE A 85 0.43 6.41 -10.55
CA ILE A 85 1.69 5.67 -10.64
C ILE A 85 1.43 4.23 -11.11
N ASN A 86 2.45 3.66 -11.75
CA ASN A 86 2.45 2.25 -12.12
C ASN A 86 3.14 1.42 -11.06
N LEU A 87 2.54 0.28 -10.74
CA LEU A 87 3.02 -0.67 -9.75
C LEU A 87 3.22 -2.05 -10.38
N LYS A 88 4.29 -2.71 -9.96
CA LYS A 88 4.50 -4.14 -10.17
C LYS A 88 4.27 -4.87 -8.85
N ILE A 89 3.49 -5.95 -8.91
CA ILE A 89 3.31 -6.84 -7.78
C ILE A 89 4.51 -7.79 -7.73
N THR A 90 5.15 -7.88 -6.57
CA THR A 90 6.35 -8.70 -6.37
C THR A 90 6.11 -9.85 -5.41
N ASN A 91 5.11 -9.73 -4.53
CA ASN A 91 4.72 -10.79 -3.62
C ASN A 91 3.39 -11.43 -4.06
N HIS A 92 3.44 -12.70 -4.46
CA HIS A 92 2.27 -13.46 -4.87
C HIS A 92 1.62 -14.27 -3.72
N HIS A 93 2.20 -14.24 -2.51
CA HIS A 93 1.63 -14.89 -1.31
C HIS A 93 0.60 -14.00 -0.62
N SER A 94 0.62 -12.68 -0.86
CA SER A 94 -0.38 -11.79 -0.30
C SER A 94 -1.78 -12.14 -0.80
N HIS A 95 -2.68 -12.44 0.11
CA HIS A 95 -4.08 -12.75 -0.21
C HIS A 95 -4.80 -11.58 -0.90
N TRP A 96 -4.36 -10.34 -0.62
CA TRP A 96 -4.87 -9.13 -1.23
C TRP A 96 -4.50 -8.97 -2.71
N LEU A 97 -3.34 -9.53 -3.13
CA LEU A 97 -2.72 -9.27 -4.43
C LEU A 97 -2.71 -10.49 -5.36
N LYS A 98 -3.45 -11.52 -5.01
CA LYS A 98 -3.55 -12.77 -5.77
C LYS A 98 -3.95 -12.49 -7.23
N ASN A 99 -3.22 -13.09 -8.18
CA ASN A 99 -3.47 -12.98 -9.62
C ASN A 99 -3.39 -11.55 -10.20
N ILE A 100 -2.72 -10.63 -9.50
CA ILE A 100 -2.43 -9.29 -9.99
C ILE A 100 -0.94 -9.20 -10.32
N GLN A 101 -0.61 -8.70 -11.52
CA GLN A 101 0.80 -8.48 -11.94
C GLN A 101 1.19 -7.02 -11.90
N TYR A 102 0.30 -6.15 -12.37
CA TYR A 102 0.50 -4.71 -12.45
C TYR A 102 -0.77 -3.98 -12.05
N MET A 103 -0.60 -2.76 -11.52
CA MET A 103 -1.71 -1.86 -11.18
C MET A 103 -1.36 -0.43 -11.53
N TYR A 104 -2.38 0.35 -11.86
CA TYR A 104 -2.32 1.79 -12.05
C TYR A 104 -3.19 2.45 -10.98
N LEU A 105 -2.55 3.10 -9.99
CA LEU A 105 -3.21 3.63 -8.79
C LEU A 105 -2.74 5.06 -8.49
N PRO A 106 -3.57 5.90 -7.83
CA PRO A 106 -3.13 7.20 -7.33
C PRO A 106 -2.36 7.08 -6.01
N VAL A 107 -1.45 8.01 -5.78
CA VAL A 107 -0.85 8.34 -4.48
C VAL A 107 -1.23 9.75 -4.07
N ALA A 108 -1.30 10.01 -2.75
CA ALA A 108 -1.64 11.31 -2.18
C ALA A 108 -1.00 11.45 -0.79
N HIS A 109 0.29 11.83 -0.73
CA HIS A 109 1.05 11.88 0.53
C HIS A 109 2.25 12.82 0.48
N GLN A 110 2.67 13.34 1.63
CA GLN A 110 3.93 14.04 1.83
C GLN A 110 4.96 13.13 2.51
N GLU A 111 4.53 12.24 3.41
CA GLU A 111 5.36 11.26 4.09
C GLU A 111 5.02 9.85 3.59
N GLY A 112 5.65 9.43 2.49
CA GLY A 112 5.38 8.14 1.87
C GLY A 112 6.61 7.31 1.56
N LYS A 113 7.82 7.83 1.91
CA LYS A 113 9.10 7.23 1.58
C LYS A 113 9.46 6.15 2.59
N PHE A 114 9.49 4.90 2.13
CA PHE A 114 10.02 3.79 2.92
C PHE A 114 11.53 3.90 3.10
N MET A 115 11.97 3.86 4.36
CA MET A 115 13.37 3.89 4.77
C MET A 115 13.66 2.77 5.77
N MET A 116 14.84 2.16 5.64
CA MET A 116 15.34 1.10 6.50
C MET A 116 16.85 0.91 6.33
N ASN A 117 17.47 0.19 7.25
CA ASN A 117 18.87 -0.18 7.13
C ASN A 117 19.09 -1.34 6.12
N ASN A 118 20.35 -1.61 5.77
CA ASN A 118 20.71 -2.64 4.78
C ASN A 118 20.32 -4.06 5.22
N ASN A 119 20.39 -4.35 6.52
CA ASN A 119 20.02 -5.67 7.04
C ASN A 119 18.52 -5.91 6.81
N MET A 120 17.67 -4.92 7.10
CA MET A 120 16.22 -5.02 6.86
C MET A 120 15.90 -5.13 5.36
N GLN A 121 16.61 -4.40 4.48
CA GLN A 121 16.45 -4.56 3.03
C GLN A 121 16.72 -6.01 2.60
N THR A 122 17.77 -6.62 3.12
CA THR A 122 18.11 -8.03 2.84
C THR A 122 17.01 -8.97 3.35
N GLU A 123 16.51 -8.75 4.56
CA GLU A 123 15.43 -9.56 5.14
C GLU A 123 14.11 -9.41 4.36
N LEU A 124 13.75 -8.21 3.91
CA LEU A 124 12.57 -8.00 3.07
C LEU A 124 12.64 -8.79 1.76
N ILE A 125 13.81 -8.79 1.11
CA ILE A 125 14.04 -9.53 -0.14
C ILE A 125 14.00 -11.03 0.12
N LYS A 126 14.77 -11.51 1.11
CA LYS A 126 14.89 -12.92 1.47
C LYS A 126 13.54 -13.56 1.83
N ASN A 127 12.74 -12.84 2.61
CA ASN A 127 11.44 -13.31 3.09
C ASN A 127 10.29 -12.93 2.14
N ASN A 128 10.58 -12.31 0.99
CA ASN A 128 9.59 -11.90 -0.01
C ASN A 128 8.47 -11.04 0.59
N LEU A 129 8.83 -9.99 1.37
CA LEU A 129 7.88 -9.13 2.08
C LEU A 129 7.56 -7.82 1.34
N ILE A 130 8.25 -7.55 0.23
CA ILE A 130 7.91 -6.42 -0.65
C ILE A 130 6.68 -6.82 -1.46
N ALA A 131 5.56 -6.17 -1.20
CA ALA A 131 4.30 -6.50 -1.84
C ALA A 131 4.17 -5.87 -3.24
N CYS A 132 4.52 -4.58 -3.35
CA CYS A 132 4.48 -3.85 -4.61
C CYS A 132 5.69 -2.92 -4.71
N GLN A 133 6.15 -2.71 -5.96
CA GLN A 133 7.20 -1.75 -6.29
C GLN A 133 6.74 -0.76 -7.36
N TYR A 134 7.24 0.48 -7.26
CA TYR A 134 7.06 1.50 -8.30
C TYR A 134 7.81 1.13 -9.57
N VAL A 135 7.14 1.28 -10.71
CA VAL A 135 7.72 1.02 -12.05
C VAL A 135 7.46 2.19 -12.99
N ASN A 136 8.30 2.28 -14.03
CA ASN A 136 8.11 3.24 -15.11
C ASN A 136 7.02 2.76 -16.10
N GLN A 137 6.79 3.53 -17.15
CA GLN A 137 5.80 3.21 -18.19
C GLN A 137 6.11 1.92 -18.96
N ASN A 138 7.39 1.52 -19.01
CA ASN A 138 7.84 0.27 -19.64
C ASN A 138 7.77 -0.94 -18.68
N ARG A 139 7.20 -0.76 -17.47
CA ARG A 139 7.10 -1.80 -16.43
C ARG A 139 8.46 -2.22 -15.83
N GLU A 140 9.49 -1.40 -16.00
CA GLU A 140 10.79 -1.56 -15.35
C GLU A 140 10.79 -0.86 -13.99
N LEU A 141 11.58 -1.34 -13.02
CA LEU A 141 11.73 -0.68 -11.72
C LEU A 141 12.09 0.80 -11.89
N ALA A 142 11.49 1.65 -11.09
CA ALA A 142 11.68 3.10 -11.16
C ALA A 142 13.12 3.55 -10.83
N LYS A 143 13.91 2.71 -10.12
CA LYS A 143 15.29 2.98 -9.68
C LYS A 143 15.37 4.29 -8.90
N GLN A 144 14.41 4.51 -8.01
CA GLN A 144 14.22 5.70 -7.18
C GLN A 144 14.11 7.01 -7.99
N LYS A 145 13.83 6.92 -9.29
CA LYS A 145 13.71 8.09 -10.17
C LYS A 145 12.31 8.67 -10.13
N PHE A 146 12.23 9.95 -9.80
CA PHE A 146 11.03 10.76 -10.01
C PHE A 146 10.77 10.95 -11.53
N PRO A 147 9.53 10.93 -12.00
CA PRO A 147 8.26 10.88 -11.26
C PRO A 147 7.73 9.46 -10.99
N TYR A 148 8.41 8.42 -11.44
CA TYR A 148 7.94 7.03 -11.37
C TYR A 148 7.93 6.50 -9.93
N ASN A 149 8.98 6.78 -9.16
CA ASN A 149 8.99 6.65 -7.71
C ASN A 149 8.74 8.05 -7.12
N PRO A 150 7.49 8.33 -6.65
CA PRO A 150 7.08 9.69 -6.30
C PRO A 150 7.69 10.21 -5.00
N ASN A 151 8.17 9.33 -4.14
CA ASN A 151 8.62 9.65 -2.79
C ASN A 151 10.10 9.35 -2.52
N GLY A 152 10.75 8.58 -3.39
CA GLY A 152 12.14 8.17 -3.22
C GLY A 152 12.33 6.95 -2.31
N SER A 153 11.29 6.12 -2.14
CA SER A 153 11.37 4.87 -1.37
C SER A 153 12.53 3.99 -1.79
N ILE A 154 13.24 3.44 -0.82
CA ILE A 154 14.30 2.45 -1.03
C ILE A 154 13.71 1.24 -1.75
N LEU A 155 14.47 0.62 -2.67
CA LEU A 155 14.05 -0.53 -3.48
C LEU A 155 12.74 -0.28 -4.24
N ASP A 156 12.39 0.97 -4.51
CA ASP A 156 11.11 1.35 -5.12
C ASP A 156 9.86 0.80 -4.39
N ILE A 157 9.95 0.56 -3.10
CA ILE A 157 8.86 -0.03 -2.32
C ILE A 157 7.65 0.91 -2.32
N ALA A 158 6.49 0.37 -2.71
CA ALA A 158 5.19 1.04 -2.64
C ALA A 158 4.25 0.39 -1.60
N ALA A 159 4.48 -0.89 -1.30
CA ALA A 159 3.72 -1.64 -0.31
C ALA A 159 4.56 -2.78 0.29
N LEU A 160 4.26 -3.10 1.54
CA LEU A 160 4.81 -4.24 2.27
C LEU A 160 3.68 -5.19 2.71
N THR A 161 4.04 -6.44 2.96
CA THR A 161 3.18 -7.45 3.55
C THR A 161 3.90 -8.15 4.71
N ASN A 162 3.19 -8.91 5.52
CA ASN A 162 3.79 -9.79 6.52
C ASN A 162 4.04 -11.20 5.97
N GLY A 163 4.76 -12.03 6.71
CA GLY A 163 5.11 -13.40 6.30
C GLY A 163 3.91 -14.32 6.03
N ARG A 164 2.74 -14.04 6.62
CA ARG A 164 1.50 -14.79 6.38
C ARG A 164 0.73 -14.31 5.14
N GLY A 165 1.06 -13.14 4.59
CA GLY A 165 0.36 -12.55 3.44
C GLY A 165 -1.04 -12.02 3.74
N ASN A 166 -1.48 -12.01 5.00
CA ASN A 166 -2.79 -11.56 5.40
C ASN A 166 -2.87 -10.05 5.74
N VAL A 167 -1.71 -9.38 5.87
CA VAL A 167 -1.61 -7.93 6.06
C VAL A 167 -1.03 -7.29 4.80
N LEU A 168 -1.68 -6.23 4.30
CA LEU A 168 -1.16 -5.37 3.25
C LEU A 168 -1.08 -3.94 3.75
N ALA A 169 0.12 -3.35 3.73
CA ALA A 169 0.35 -1.94 4.04
C ALA A 169 0.88 -1.23 2.80
N MET A 170 0.11 -0.30 2.25
CA MET A 170 0.42 0.35 0.98
C MET A 170 0.21 1.87 1.01
N MET A 171 1.11 2.60 0.38
CA MET A 171 0.98 4.06 0.23
C MET A 171 0.01 4.48 -0.90
N PRO A 172 -0.09 3.76 -2.03
CA PRO A 172 -1.11 4.00 -3.04
C PRO A 172 -2.53 3.76 -2.54
N HIS A 173 -3.51 4.44 -3.17
CA HIS A 173 -4.92 4.44 -2.81
C HIS A 173 -5.76 3.59 -3.76
N PRO A 174 -5.96 2.29 -3.51
CA PRO A 174 -6.80 1.43 -4.35
C PRO A 174 -8.27 1.85 -4.31
N GLU A 175 -8.74 2.43 -3.20
CA GLU A 175 -10.12 2.90 -3.04
C GLU A 175 -10.47 4.09 -3.97
N ARG A 176 -9.45 4.75 -4.52
CA ARG A 176 -9.61 5.84 -5.49
C ARG A 176 -9.49 5.37 -6.95
N ALA A 177 -9.38 4.08 -7.17
CA ALA A 177 -9.28 3.46 -8.49
C ALA A 177 -10.17 2.21 -8.59
N LEU A 178 -11.43 2.33 -8.16
CA LEU A 178 -12.40 1.24 -8.22
C LEU A 178 -13.03 1.13 -9.61
N TYR A 179 -13.25 2.26 -10.27
CA TYR A 179 -13.90 2.35 -11.57
C TYR A 179 -13.01 3.09 -12.57
N LYS A 180 -13.06 2.68 -13.83
CA LYS A 180 -12.31 3.33 -14.93
C LYS A 180 -12.60 4.82 -15.07
N THR A 181 -13.78 5.27 -14.68
CA THR A 181 -14.15 6.70 -14.68
C THR A 181 -13.37 7.55 -13.69
N GLN A 182 -12.63 6.94 -12.76
CA GLN A 182 -11.76 7.64 -11.80
C GLN A 182 -10.34 7.85 -12.35
N GLU A 183 -9.96 7.15 -13.43
CA GLU A 183 -8.63 7.29 -14.04
C GLU A 183 -8.53 8.63 -14.82
N PRO A 184 -7.36 9.30 -14.82
CA PRO A 184 -7.20 10.61 -15.46
C PRO A 184 -7.54 10.61 -16.96
N ASP A 185 -7.22 9.51 -17.65
CA ASP A 185 -7.32 9.39 -19.10
C ASP A 185 -8.64 8.76 -19.57
N TRP A 186 -9.59 8.50 -18.65
CA TRP A 186 -10.84 7.85 -19.00
C TRP A 186 -11.64 8.59 -20.10
N ILE A 187 -11.51 9.92 -20.18
CA ILE A 187 -12.15 10.74 -21.21
C ILE A 187 -11.49 10.52 -22.57
N ASN A 188 -10.17 10.36 -22.61
CA ASN A 188 -9.41 10.19 -23.85
C ASN A 188 -9.65 8.80 -24.49
N ASP A 189 -9.96 7.80 -23.69
CA ASP A 189 -10.38 6.47 -24.17
C ASP A 189 -11.74 6.50 -24.88
N LYS A 190 -12.57 7.54 -24.67
CA LYS A 190 -13.85 7.71 -25.36
C LYS A 190 -13.69 7.85 -26.88
N GLY A 191 -12.60 8.46 -27.35
CA GLY A 191 -12.32 8.63 -28.78
C GLY A 191 -11.99 7.33 -29.51
N LYS A 192 -11.59 6.28 -28.78
CA LYS A 192 -11.23 4.97 -29.31
C LYS A 192 -12.35 3.92 -29.17
N ARG A 193 -13.33 4.16 -28.29
CA ARG A 193 -14.47 3.28 -28.04
C ARG A 193 -15.71 3.90 -28.62
N SER A 194 -16.04 3.55 -29.87
CA SER A 194 -17.30 3.92 -30.50
C SER A 194 -18.49 3.40 -29.66
N GLY A 195 -19.25 4.31 -29.08
CA GLY A 195 -20.57 4.06 -28.54
C GLY A 195 -20.64 3.33 -27.20
N TYR A 196 -21.22 3.99 -26.20
CA TYR A 196 -21.58 3.50 -24.88
C TYR A 196 -20.39 3.09 -23.98
N ILE A 197 -19.95 4.04 -23.16
CA ILE A 197 -19.18 3.74 -21.96
C ILE A 197 -20.06 2.85 -21.10
N LYS A 198 -19.63 1.61 -20.86
CA LYS A 198 -20.15 0.84 -19.73
C LYS A 198 -19.68 1.57 -18.47
N SER A 199 -20.56 2.38 -17.89
CA SER A 199 -20.29 3.26 -16.73
C SER A 199 -19.81 2.52 -15.46
N PHE A 200 -19.66 1.19 -15.54
CA PHE A 200 -19.29 0.30 -14.43
C PHE A 200 -18.10 -0.60 -14.77
N GLU A 201 -17.19 -0.17 -15.63
CA GLU A 201 -15.94 -0.91 -15.85
C GLU A 201 -15.02 -0.73 -14.62
N PHE A 202 -14.62 -1.84 -13.99
CA PHE A 202 -13.75 -1.81 -12.83
C PHE A 202 -12.31 -1.46 -13.22
N ALA A 203 -11.68 -0.64 -12.38
CA ALA A 203 -10.26 -0.30 -12.46
C ALA A 203 -9.41 -1.22 -11.56
N ASP A 204 -8.11 -0.99 -11.54
CA ASP A 204 -7.18 -1.92 -10.88
C ASP A 204 -7.36 -2.02 -9.36
N GLY A 205 -7.75 -0.92 -8.68
CA GLY A 205 -7.96 -0.93 -7.24
C GLY A 205 -9.08 -1.87 -6.79
N TYR A 206 -10.11 -2.06 -7.62
CA TYR A 206 -11.18 -3.01 -7.33
C TYR A 206 -10.68 -4.44 -7.12
N LYS A 207 -9.64 -4.86 -7.83
CA LYS A 207 -9.08 -6.22 -7.75
C LYS A 207 -8.62 -6.58 -6.35
N ILE A 208 -8.06 -5.62 -5.60
CA ILE A 208 -7.60 -5.82 -4.22
C ILE A 208 -8.78 -6.18 -3.30
N PHE A 209 -9.87 -5.40 -3.36
CA PHE A 209 -11.05 -5.64 -2.54
C PHE A 209 -11.81 -6.89 -2.96
N LYS A 210 -11.82 -7.18 -4.26
CA LYS A 210 -12.39 -8.43 -4.79
C LYS A 210 -11.64 -9.65 -4.25
N ASN A 211 -10.30 -9.63 -4.24
CA ASN A 211 -9.48 -10.71 -3.69
C ASN A 211 -9.79 -10.93 -2.20
N ALA A 212 -9.94 -9.87 -1.41
CA ALA A 212 -10.33 -9.98 -0.01
C ALA A 212 -11.72 -10.60 0.17
N SER A 213 -12.68 -10.21 -0.68
CA SER A 213 -14.02 -10.81 -0.67
C SER A 213 -14.01 -12.28 -1.07
N ASP A 214 -13.23 -12.63 -2.08
CA ASP A 214 -13.15 -14.02 -2.58
C ASP A 214 -12.37 -14.94 -1.62
N TYR A 215 -11.51 -14.38 -0.78
CA TYR A 215 -10.77 -15.13 0.24
C TYR A 215 -11.68 -15.77 1.29
N PHE A 216 -12.83 -15.18 1.57
CA PHE A 216 -13.77 -15.64 2.60
C PHE A 216 -15.00 -16.40 2.02
N LYS A 217 -15.00 -16.71 0.74
CA LYS A 217 -16.03 -17.53 0.10
C LYS A 217 -15.63 -19.00 0.08
#